data_1ef722711c58d8e968dfc4107352da41
#
_entry.id   1ef722711c58d8e968dfc4107352da41
#
_cell.length_a   1.000
_cell.length_b   1.000
_cell.length_c   1.000
_cell.angle_alpha   90.00
_cell.angle_beta   90.00
_cell.angle_gamma   90.00
#
_symmetry.space_group_name_H-M   'P 1'
#
loop_
_entity.id
_entity.type
_entity.pdbx_description
1 polymer ?
#
loop_
_entity_poly.entity_id
_entity_poly.type
_entity_poly.pdbx_seq_one_letter_code
_entity_poly.pdbx_strand_id
1 'polypeptide(L)'
;MVFSTLTAISPVDGRYRNKAENLAAYFSEYALIKYRVQVEIEYFITLAEYLPQLNNLATVENKEALRKIYKEFSLEDATRIKEIESVTNHDVKAVEYFIKEKFDL
;
A
#
# COMPACT_ATOMS: atom_id res chain seq x y z
N MET A 1 22.46 -15.03 -9.65
CA MET A 1 23.38 -13.93 -9.95
C MET A 1 23.13 -12.78 -8.98
N VAL A 2 24.20 -12.08 -8.63
CA VAL A 2 24.06 -10.87 -7.81
C VAL A 2 23.37 -9.79 -8.64
N PHE A 3 22.44 -9.05 -8.03
CA PHE A 3 21.73 -7.97 -8.70
C PHE A 3 22.69 -6.83 -9.06
N SER A 4 22.70 -6.46 -10.34
CA SER A 4 23.51 -5.36 -10.88
C SER A 4 22.87 -4.85 -12.16
N THR A 5 23.45 -3.80 -12.74
CA THR A 5 22.98 -3.31 -14.03
C THR A 5 23.11 -4.36 -15.15
N LEU A 6 24.12 -5.24 -15.04
CA LEU A 6 24.31 -6.30 -16.01
C LEU A 6 23.34 -7.47 -15.84
N THR A 7 22.89 -7.71 -14.61
CA THR A 7 22.03 -8.85 -14.28
C THR A 7 20.57 -8.46 -14.08
N ALA A 8 20.24 -7.19 -14.23
CA ALA A 8 18.85 -6.73 -14.19
C ALA A 8 18.03 -7.42 -15.29
N ILE A 9 16.73 -7.55 -15.06
CA ILE A 9 15.84 -8.27 -15.97
C ILE A 9 15.86 -7.65 -17.37
N SER A 10 16.02 -6.34 -17.46
CA SER A 10 16.14 -5.66 -18.74
C SER A 10 17.03 -4.43 -18.61
N PRO A 11 17.53 -3.89 -19.74
CA PRO A 11 18.29 -2.63 -19.72
C PRO A 11 17.51 -1.46 -19.13
N VAL A 12 16.19 -1.48 -19.18
CA VAL A 12 15.33 -0.45 -18.58
C VAL A 12 15.55 -0.37 -17.08
N ASP A 13 15.63 -1.51 -16.41
CA ASP A 13 15.82 -1.59 -14.95
C ASP A 13 17.29 -1.71 -14.56
N GLY A 14 18.20 -1.71 -15.52
CA GLY A 14 19.64 -1.75 -15.30
C GLY A 14 20.28 -0.45 -15.79
N ARG A 15 20.82 -0.49 -17.03
CA ARG A 15 21.54 0.60 -17.64
C ARG A 15 20.77 1.93 -17.65
N TYR A 16 19.44 1.88 -17.88
CA TYR A 16 18.59 3.05 -18.00
C TYR A 16 17.73 3.32 -16.77
N ARG A 17 18.05 2.66 -15.65
CA ARG A 17 17.29 2.80 -14.40
C ARG A 17 17.09 4.26 -14.00
N ASN A 18 18.14 5.08 -14.07
CA ASN A 18 18.09 6.47 -13.68
C ASN A 18 17.15 7.32 -14.56
N LYS A 19 16.92 6.89 -15.80
CA LYS A 19 15.98 7.58 -16.72
C LYS A 19 14.54 7.11 -16.52
N ALA A 20 14.36 5.90 -16.02
CA ALA A 20 13.04 5.30 -15.80
C ALA A 20 12.59 5.41 -14.34
N GLU A 21 13.41 5.93 -13.46
CA GLU A 21 13.19 5.90 -12.00
C GLU A 21 11.88 6.53 -11.56
N ASN A 22 11.43 7.58 -12.24
CA ASN A 22 10.17 8.23 -11.92
C ASN A 22 8.96 7.28 -12.03
N LEU A 23 9.08 6.22 -12.82
CA LEU A 23 8.03 5.22 -12.98
C LEU A 23 7.88 4.34 -11.73
N ALA A 24 8.88 4.28 -10.86
CA ALA A 24 8.82 3.47 -9.66
C ALA A 24 7.68 3.89 -8.73
N ALA A 25 7.29 5.17 -8.75
CA ALA A 25 6.17 5.66 -7.96
C ALA A 25 4.82 5.08 -8.42
N TYR A 26 4.76 4.48 -9.62
CA TYR A 26 3.53 3.95 -10.21
C TYR A 26 3.55 2.45 -10.44
N PHE A 27 4.71 1.85 -10.71
CA PHE A 27 4.79 0.47 -11.19
C PHE A 27 5.65 -0.46 -10.34
N SER A 28 6.32 0.05 -9.30
CA SER A 28 7.11 -0.80 -8.41
C SER A 28 6.23 -1.64 -7.49
N GLU A 29 6.84 -2.63 -6.84
CA GLU A 29 6.18 -3.39 -5.77
C GLU A 29 5.66 -2.45 -4.68
N TYR A 30 6.46 -1.45 -4.31
CA TYR A 30 6.04 -0.40 -3.37
C TYR A 30 4.77 0.30 -3.83
N ALA A 31 4.72 0.71 -5.10
CA ALA A 31 3.56 1.40 -5.66
C ALA A 31 2.33 0.49 -5.68
N LEU A 32 2.50 -0.77 -6.04
CA LEU A 32 1.40 -1.74 -6.02
C LEU A 32 0.80 -1.87 -4.61
N ILE A 33 1.65 -1.98 -3.61
CA ILE A 33 1.21 -2.08 -2.22
C ILE A 33 0.50 -0.79 -1.78
N LYS A 34 1.07 0.36 -2.10
CA LYS A 34 0.47 1.66 -1.76
C LYS A 34 -0.93 1.80 -2.36
N TYR A 35 -1.09 1.47 -3.64
CA TYR A 35 -2.40 1.57 -4.29
C TYR A 35 -3.40 0.56 -3.75
N ARG A 36 -2.96 -0.63 -3.34
CA ARG A 36 -3.83 -1.58 -2.64
C ARG A 36 -4.35 -0.99 -1.32
N VAL A 37 -3.48 -0.34 -0.54
CA VAL A 37 -3.89 0.32 0.70
C VAL A 37 -4.93 1.39 0.39
N GLN A 38 -4.70 2.21 -0.63
CA GLN A 38 -5.63 3.24 -1.03
C GLN A 38 -7.01 2.67 -1.41
N VAL A 39 -7.03 1.63 -2.22
CA VAL A 39 -8.28 0.99 -2.66
C VAL A 39 -9.04 0.42 -1.46
N GLU A 40 -8.35 -0.28 -0.56
CA GLU A 40 -8.98 -0.86 0.62
C GLU A 40 -9.57 0.21 1.54
N ILE A 41 -8.86 1.31 1.74
CA ILE A 41 -9.34 2.40 2.58
C ILE A 41 -10.55 3.10 1.96
N GLU A 42 -10.49 3.42 0.66
CA GLU A 42 -11.62 4.08 0.00
C GLU A 42 -12.84 3.16 -0.05
N TYR A 43 -12.64 1.88 -0.23
CA TYR A 43 -13.71 0.89 -0.18
C TYR A 43 -14.36 0.85 1.21
N PHE A 44 -13.54 0.79 2.26
CA PHE A 44 -14.03 0.78 3.64
C PHE A 44 -14.82 2.05 3.96
N ILE A 45 -14.33 3.22 3.53
CA ILE A 45 -15.04 4.48 3.73
C ILE A 45 -16.41 4.44 3.05
N THR A 46 -16.47 3.93 1.84
CA THR A 46 -17.73 3.79 1.11
C THR A 46 -18.70 2.86 1.85
N LEU A 47 -18.21 1.73 2.35
CA LEU A 47 -19.04 0.82 3.15
C LEU A 47 -19.57 1.51 4.41
N ALA A 48 -18.72 2.27 5.10
CA ALA A 48 -19.12 2.97 6.31
C ALA A 48 -20.21 4.01 6.05
N GLU A 49 -20.18 4.65 4.89
CA GLU A 49 -21.20 5.62 4.48
C GLU A 49 -22.53 4.97 4.14
N TYR A 50 -22.52 3.77 3.57
CA TYR A 50 -23.74 3.11 3.08
C TYR A 50 -24.36 2.15 4.09
N LEU A 51 -23.57 1.54 4.97
CA LEU A 51 -24.08 0.53 5.90
C LEU A 51 -24.44 1.18 7.24
N PRO A 52 -25.70 1.08 7.69
CA PRO A 52 -26.13 1.70 8.97
C PRO A 52 -25.30 1.24 10.17
N GLN A 53 -24.89 -0.03 10.21
CA GLN A 53 -24.12 -0.58 11.32
C GLN A 53 -22.68 -0.02 11.39
N LEU A 54 -22.19 0.60 10.33
CA LEU A 54 -20.85 1.21 10.28
C LEU A 54 -20.91 2.74 10.19
N ASN A 55 -22.09 3.32 10.20
CA ASN A 55 -22.26 4.76 9.95
C ASN A 55 -21.54 5.63 10.98
N ASN A 56 -21.39 5.17 12.21
CA ASN A 56 -20.65 5.87 13.25
C ASN A 56 -19.17 6.02 12.96
N LEU A 57 -18.63 5.23 12.00
CA LEU A 57 -17.24 5.31 11.56
C LEU A 57 -17.05 6.30 10.40
N ALA A 58 -18.14 6.78 9.80
CA ALA A 58 -18.10 7.65 8.62
C ALA A 58 -18.04 9.15 9.01
N THR A 59 -17.34 9.49 10.09
CA THR A 59 -17.11 10.88 10.47
C THR A 59 -16.00 11.51 9.63
N VAL A 60 -15.99 12.84 9.55
CA VAL A 60 -14.94 13.56 8.83
C VAL A 60 -13.57 13.23 9.41
N GLU A 61 -13.43 13.19 10.72
CA GLU A 61 -12.19 12.88 11.42
C GLU A 61 -11.68 11.48 11.09
N ASN A 62 -12.56 10.48 11.09
CA ASN A 62 -12.19 9.10 10.78
C ASN A 62 -11.78 8.94 9.31
N LYS A 63 -12.52 9.58 8.39
CA LYS A 63 -12.18 9.53 6.97
C LYS A 63 -10.82 10.17 6.71
N GLU A 64 -10.53 11.31 7.34
CA GLU A 64 -9.23 11.97 7.19
C GLU A 64 -8.11 11.12 7.77
N ALA A 65 -8.32 10.50 8.93
CA ALA A 65 -7.34 9.63 9.55
C ALA A 65 -7.03 8.42 8.67
N LEU A 66 -8.05 7.81 8.10
CA LEU A 66 -7.88 6.67 7.19
C LEU A 66 -7.15 7.07 5.91
N ARG A 67 -7.55 8.19 5.30
CA ARG A 67 -6.92 8.65 4.07
C ARG A 67 -5.46 9.06 4.28
N LYS A 68 -5.14 9.56 5.45
CA LYS A 68 -3.77 9.91 5.81
C LYS A 68 -2.84 8.69 5.73
N ILE A 69 -3.35 7.51 6.03
CA ILE A 69 -2.56 6.27 5.98
C ILE A 69 -1.94 6.06 4.59
N TYR A 70 -2.72 6.23 3.52
CA TYR A 70 -2.17 6.04 2.18
C TYR A 70 -1.53 7.31 1.61
N LYS A 71 -1.96 8.49 2.03
CA LYS A 71 -1.35 9.76 1.57
C LYS A 71 0.07 9.92 2.10
N GLU A 72 0.33 9.45 3.30
CA GLU A 72 1.64 9.49 3.94
C GLU A 72 2.35 8.14 3.90
N PHE A 73 1.95 7.26 2.99
CA PHE A 73 2.51 5.92 2.89
C PHE A 73 4.00 5.98 2.57
N SER A 74 4.80 5.24 3.32
CA SER A 74 6.26 5.24 3.22
C SER A 74 6.79 3.85 2.83
N LEU A 75 8.08 3.81 2.49
CA LEU A 75 8.76 2.54 2.23
C LEU A 75 8.77 1.66 3.48
N GLU A 76 8.85 2.26 4.66
CA GLU A 76 8.77 1.52 5.92
C GLU A 76 7.41 0.86 6.09
N ASP A 77 6.34 1.54 5.70
CA ASP A 77 4.99 0.97 5.73
C ASP A 77 4.88 -0.23 4.79
N ALA A 78 5.43 -0.12 3.59
CA ALA A 78 5.46 -1.23 2.63
C ALA A 78 6.25 -2.40 3.19
N THR A 79 7.37 -2.14 3.86
CA THR A 79 8.19 -3.16 4.51
C THR A 79 7.38 -3.88 5.60
N ARG A 80 6.62 -3.14 6.39
CA ARG A 80 5.76 -3.72 7.42
C ARG A 80 4.72 -4.66 6.82
N ILE A 81 4.12 -4.26 5.70
CA ILE A 81 3.14 -5.11 5.00
C ILE A 81 3.81 -6.40 4.51
N LYS A 82 5.03 -6.32 3.98
CA LYS A 82 5.79 -7.51 3.56
C LYS A 82 6.11 -8.43 4.75
N GLU A 83 6.39 -7.88 5.91
CA GLU A 83 6.59 -8.67 7.13
C GLU A 83 5.33 -9.41 7.52
N ILE A 84 4.17 -8.75 7.48
CA ILE A 84 2.88 -9.39 7.76
C ILE A 84 2.61 -10.50 6.73
N GLU A 85 2.84 -10.21 5.45
CA GLU A 85 2.65 -11.17 4.37
C GLU A 85 3.49 -12.43 4.56
N SER A 86 4.71 -12.30 5.10
CA SER A 86 5.58 -13.44 5.34
C SER A 86 4.98 -14.45 6.33
N VAL A 87 4.08 -14.00 7.18
CA VAL A 87 3.36 -14.86 8.15
C VAL A 87 2.05 -15.37 7.57
N THR A 88 1.27 -14.48 6.94
CA THR A 88 -0.07 -14.81 6.42
C THR A 88 -0.04 -15.57 5.10
N ASN A 89 1.03 -15.41 4.31
CA ASN A 89 1.15 -15.90 2.93
C ASN A 89 0.01 -15.42 2.03
N HIS A 90 -0.53 -14.22 2.32
CA HIS A 90 -1.65 -13.65 1.58
C HIS A 90 -1.45 -12.13 1.48
N ASP A 91 -1.21 -11.63 0.29
CA ASP A 91 -0.84 -10.24 0.05
C ASP A 91 -1.95 -9.22 0.41
N VAL A 92 -3.18 -9.49 0.01
CA VAL A 92 -4.30 -8.59 0.31
C VAL A 92 -4.64 -8.62 1.80
N LYS A 93 -4.59 -9.80 2.42
CA LYS A 93 -4.86 -9.95 3.85
C LYS A 93 -3.84 -9.18 4.68
N ALA A 94 -2.58 -9.16 4.24
CA ALA A 94 -1.53 -8.39 4.90
C ALA A 94 -1.85 -6.89 4.89
N VAL A 95 -2.41 -6.38 3.81
CA VAL A 95 -2.86 -4.97 3.73
C VAL A 95 -3.98 -4.70 4.73
N GLU A 96 -4.95 -5.60 4.85
CA GLU A 96 -6.03 -5.47 5.83
C GLU A 96 -5.50 -5.40 7.26
N TYR A 97 -4.56 -6.27 7.63
CA TYR A 97 -3.94 -6.26 8.95
C TYR A 97 -3.15 -4.99 9.21
N PHE A 98 -2.44 -4.49 8.20
CA PHE A 98 -1.69 -3.24 8.31
C PHE A 98 -2.61 -2.05 8.60
N ILE A 99 -3.73 -1.94 7.87
CA ILE A 99 -4.70 -0.87 8.08
C ILE A 99 -5.25 -0.95 9.50
N LYS A 100 -5.53 -2.17 9.98
CA LYS A 100 -6.03 -2.37 11.33
C LYS A 100 -5.02 -1.95 12.39
N GLU A 101 -3.72 -2.15 12.16
CA GLU A 101 -2.68 -1.65 13.06
C GLU A 101 -2.65 -0.12 13.12
N LYS A 102 -2.86 0.53 11.99
CA LYS A 102 -2.78 2.00 11.88
C LYS A 102 -4.04 2.69 12.35
N PHE A 103 -5.17 2.04 12.20
CA PHE A 103 -6.47 2.59 12.57
C PHE A 103 -7.19 1.58 13.47
N ASP A 104 -7.33 1.92 14.73
CA ASP A 104 -7.97 1.04 15.69
C ASP A 104 -9.48 1.02 15.46
N LEU A 105 -9.94 -0.07 14.90
CA LEU A 105 -11.34 -0.32 14.69
C LEU A 105 -11.87 -1.11 15.89
#